data_97993658ceaf9f8bc4eb171c6264e967
#
_entry.id   97993658ceaf9f8bc4eb171c6264e967
#
_cell.length_a   1.000
_cell.length_b   1.000
_cell.length_c   1.000
_cell.angle_alpha   90.00
_cell.angle_beta   90.00
_cell.angle_gamma   90.00
#
_symmetry.space_group_name_H-M   'P 1'
#
loop_
_entity.id
_entity.type
_entity.pdbx_description
1 polymer ?
#
loop_
_entity_poly.entity_id
_entity_poly.type
_entity_poly.pdbx_seq_one_letter_code
_entity_poly.pdbx_strand_id
1 'polypeptide(L)'
;MHYIKTEFMDCSRLNVQRRAEVHDLFIKNIDKFQLIYEVDKYLFSHAGVYLEWTKKYEITLEELFDFKKFLGGRWNTLEDVSYTRGGWCKVGSCVWADIRESVQNELPVMFKKQIVGHTQMESKPYITSRIACLDVRKCFILDTETDEINEIS
;
A
#
# COMPACT_ATOMS: atom_id res chain seq x y z
N MET A 1 -9.43 -4.08 -2.67
CA MET A 1 -10.33 -3.21 -3.48
C MET A 1 -11.31 -4.00 -4.32
N HIS A 2 -10.94 -5.10 -4.91
CA HIS A 2 -11.80 -5.95 -5.74
C HIS A 2 -13.12 -6.36 -5.07
N TYR A 3 -13.12 -6.51 -3.77
CA TYR A 3 -14.29 -6.97 -3.02
C TYR A 3 -15.27 -5.88 -2.58
N ILE A 4 -14.94 -4.62 -2.85
CA ILE A 4 -15.80 -3.47 -2.50
C ILE A 4 -16.73 -3.11 -3.66
N LYS A 5 -16.37 -3.48 -4.89
CA LYS A 5 -17.21 -3.29 -6.09
C LYS A 5 -17.94 -4.57 -6.47
N THR A 6 -19.24 -4.45 -6.72
CA THR A 6 -20.11 -5.56 -7.14
C THR A 6 -19.89 -6.00 -8.60
N GLU A 7 -19.31 -5.14 -9.46
CA GLU A 7 -19.15 -5.36 -10.91
C GLU A 7 -17.75 -5.88 -11.32
N PHE A 8 -17.07 -6.54 -10.42
CA PHE A 8 -15.67 -6.83 -10.59
C PHE A 8 -15.35 -8.02 -11.50
N MET A 9 -14.53 -7.81 -12.52
CA MET A 9 -13.86 -8.91 -13.23
C MET A 9 -12.79 -9.50 -12.30
N ASP A 10 -12.90 -10.79 -12.06
CA ASP A 10 -12.19 -11.50 -11.03
C ASP A 10 -10.72 -11.73 -11.38
N CYS A 11 -9.81 -10.99 -10.79
CA CYS A 11 -8.39 -11.32 -10.77
C CYS A 11 -7.98 -12.06 -9.48
N SER A 12 -8.93 -12.36 -8.59
CA SER A 12 -8.68 -13.20 -7.44
C SER A 12 -9.04 -14.65 -7.74
N ARG A 13 -8.39 -15.58 -7.05
CA ARG A 13 -8.76 -17.00 -7.09
C ARG A 13 -10.03 -17.31 -6.28
N LEU A 14 -10.79 -16.30 -5.91
CA LEU A 14 -11.99 -16.45 -5.11
C LEU A 14 -13.15 -16.96 -5.98
N ASN A 15 -13.83 -18.00 -5.50
CA ASN A 15 -15.02 -18.53 -6.13
C ASN A 15 -16.11 -17.46 -6.23
N VAL A 16 -16.69 -17.32 -7.42
CA VAL A 16 -17.79 -16.37 -7.73
C VAL A 16 -18.94 -16.48 -6.71
N GLN A 17 -19.23 -17.69 -6.23
CA GLN A 17 -20.29 -17.95 -5.25
C GLN A 17 -20.02 -17.29 -3.88
N ARG A 18 -18.75 -17.05 -3.52
CA ARG A 18 -18.38 -16.39 -2.25
C ARG A 18 -18.18 -14.88 -2.35
N ARG A 19 -18.36 -14.31 -3.53
CA ARG A 19 -18.18 -12.87 -3.72
C ARG A 19 -19.05 -12.03 -2.81
N ALA A 20 -20.34 -12.38 -2.74
CA ALA A 20 -21.30 -11.64 -1.91
C ALA A 20 -20.89 -11.72 -0.43
N GLU A 21 -20.55 -12.89 0.07
CA GLU A 21 -20.10 -13.09 1.46
C GLU A 21 -18.86 -12.27 1.77
N VAL A 22 -17.86 -12.26 0.87
CA VAL A 22 -16.62 -11.50 1.04
C VAL A 22 -16.89 -10.00 0.94
N HIS A 23 -17.73 -9.56 -0.01
CA HIS A 23 -18.17 -8.17 -0.12
C HIS A 23 -18.82 -7.69 1.19
N ASP A 24 -19.81 -8.44 1.71
CA ASP A 24 -20.50 -8.10 2.94
C ASP A 24 -19.55 -8.05 4.14
N LEU A 25 -18.57 -8.98 4.19
CA LEU A 25 -17.54 -8.98 5.22
C LEU A 25 -16.67 -7.70 5.16
N PHE A 26 -16.26 -7.28 3.95
CA PHE A 26 -15.50 -6.04 3.77
C PHE A 26 -16.32 -4.82 4.15
N ILE A 27 -17.56 -4.70 3.65
CA ILE A 27 -18.44 -3.57 3.97
C ILE A 27 -18.72 -3.48 5.48
N LYS A 28 -19.00 -4.61 6.12
CA LYS A 28 -19.24 -4.67 7.58
C LYS A 28 -18.03 -4.19 8.39
N ASN A 29 -16.82 -4.36 7.87
CA ASN A 29 -15.58 -4.03 8.56
C ASN A 29 -14.84 -2.84 7.93
N ILE A 30 -15.50 -2.07 7.06
CA ILE A 30 -14.85 -1.00 6.28
C ILE A 30 -14.11 0.02 7.16
N ASP A 31 -14.65 0.31 8.33
CA ASP A 31 -14.06 1.26 9.29
C ASP A 31 -12.77 0.73 9.95
N LYS A 32 -12.45 -0.56 9.77
CA LYS A 32 -11.21 -1.17 10.29
C LYS A 32 -10.07 -1.16 9.28
N PHE A 33 -10.33 -0.76 8.04
CA PHE A 33 -9.31 -0.70 7.00
C PHE A 33 -8.70 0.69 6.94
N GLN A 34 -7.40 0.73 6.66
CA GLN A 34 -6.63 1.94 6.43
C GLN A 34 -5.74 1.73 5.19
N LEU A 35 -5.49 2.80 4.44
CA LEU A 35 -4.53 2.77 3.33
C LEU A 35 -3.10 2.89 3.84
N ILE A 36 -2.94 3.63 4.94
CA ILE A 36 -1.68 3.84 5.62
C ILE A 36 -1.86 3.70 7.13
N TYR A 37 -0.81 3.32 7.80
CA TYR A 37 -0.75 3.23 9.26
C TYR A 37 0.55 3.85 9.76
N GLU A 38 0.50 4.61 10.84
CA GLU A 38 1.65 5.29 11.42
C GLU A 38 1.96 4.73 12.80
N VAL A 39 3.24 4.45 13.04
CA VAL A 39 3.77 4.14 14.36
C VAL A 39 5.03 4.97 14.55
N ASP A 40 5.06 5.82 15.56
CA ASP A 40 6.15 6.76 15.83
C ASP A 40 6.46 7.60 14.58
N LYS A 41 7.61 7.34 13.95
CA LYS A 41 8.05 8.03 12.72
C LYS A 41 8.07 7.11 11.48
N TYR A 42 7.37 5.97 11.57
CA TYR A 42 7.30 5.00 10.47
C TYR A 42 5.92 5.00 9.84
N LEU A 43 5.90 4.98 8.53
CA LEU A 43 4.68 4.86 7.74
C LEU A 43 4.59 3.46 7.16
N PHE A 44 3.51 2.77 7.46
CA PHE A 44 3.17 1.48 6.86
C PHE A 44 2.14 1.69 5.76
N SER A 45 2.37 1.07 4.62
CA SER A 45 1.41 1.05 3.51
C SER A 45 1.56 -0.24 2.71
N HIS A 46 0.58 -0.55 1.84
CA HIS A 46 0.67 -1.76 1.03
C HIS A 46 1.85 -1.71 0.05
N ALA A 47 1.98 -0.63 -0.74
CA ALA A 47 2.95 -0.55 -1.83
C ALA A 47 3.88 0.68 -1.78
N GLY A 48 3.61 1.64 -0.91
CA GLY A 48 4.39 2.87 -0.75
C GLY A 48 3.61 4.12 -1.15
N VAL A 49 3.81 5.20 -0.41
CA VAL A 49 3.24 6.52 -0.70
C VAL A 49 4.32 7.39 -1.30
N TYR A 50 4.16 7.77 -2.56
CA TYR A 50 5.08 8.64 -3.29
C TYR A 50 4.47 10.03 -3.50
N LEU A 51 5.27 11.07 -3.33
CA LEU A 51 4.79 12.46 -3.44
C LEU A 51 4.27 12.81 -4.83
N GLU A 52 4.78 12.20 -5.89
CA GLU A 52 4.27 12.44 -7.25
C GLU A 52 2.82 11.98 -7.41
N TRP A 53 2.46 10.82 -6.82
CA TRP A 53 1.08 10.35 -6.85
C TRP A 53 0.16 11.23 -6.00
N THR A 54 0.56 11.60 -4.78
CA THR A 54 -0.25 12.45 -3.91
C THR A 54 -0.42 13.85 -4.49
N LYS A 55 0.64 14.45 -5.07
CA LYS A 55 0.59 15.76 -5.75
C LYS A 55 -0.32 15.74 -6.97
N LYS A 56 -0.28 14.66 -7.79
CA LYS A 56 -1.13 14.50 -8.98
C LYS A 56 -2.62 14.65 -8.68
N TYR A 57 -3.04 14.20 -7.52
CA TYR A 57 -4.44 14.17 -7.11
C TYR A 57 -4.75 15.11 -5.94
N GLU A 58 -3.79 15.91 -5.50
CA GLU A 58 -3.93 16.78 -4.32
C GLU A 58 -4.42 16.00 -3.09
N ILE A 59 -3.85 14.79 -2.90
CA ILE A 59 -4.19 13.92 -1.77
C ILE A 59 -3.33 14.31 -0.57
N THR A 60 -3.97 14.54 0.57
CA THR A 60 -3.28 14.72 1.84
C THR A 60 -3.05 13.40 2.55
N LEU A 61 -2.08 13.36 3.46
CA LEU A 61 -1.85 12.15 4.25
C LEU A 61 -3.02 11.84 5.19
N GLU A 62 -3.69 12.88 5.72
CA GLU A 62 -4.88 12.72 6.55
C GLU A 62 -6.01 12.00 5.83
N GLU A 63 -6.17 12.24 4.52
CA GLU A 63 -7.18 11.53 3.73
C GLU A 63 -6.88 10.04 3.61
N LEU A 64 -5.61 9.63 3.62
CA LEU A 64 -5.21 8.22 3.51
C LEU A 64 -5.46 7.42 4.80
N PHE A 65 -5.56 8.08 5.95
CA PHE A 65 -5.91 7.42 7.22
C PHE A 65 -7.40 7.06 7.30
N ASP A 66 -8.28 7.78 6.60
CA ASP A 66 -9.72 7.51 6.58
C ASP A 66 -10.11 6.77 5.30
N PHE A 67 -9.96 5.46 5.31
CA PHE A 67 -10.24 4.61 4.15
C PHE A 67 -11.67 4.75 3.62
N LYS A 68 -12.65 4.82 4.51
CA LYS A 68 -14.06 4.93 4.13
C LYS A 68 -14.35 6.25 3.41
N LYS A 69 -13.85 7.36 3.96
CA LYS A 69 -13.98 8.69 3.35
C LYS A 69 -13.24 8.74 2.01
N PHE A 70 -12.03 8.20 1.95
CA PHE A 70 -11.23 8.14 0.73
C PHE A 70 -11.96 7.38 -0.38
N LEU A 71 -12.53 6.22 -0.08
CA LEU A 71 -13.29 5.43 -1.05
C LEU A 71 -14.52 6.17 -1.58
N GLY A 72 -15.18 6.97 -0.75
CA GLY A 72 -16.37 7.73 -1.15
C GLY A 72 -16.12 8.81 -2.20
N GLY A 73 -14.89 9.33 -2.29
CA GLY A 73 -14.57 10.43 -3.19
C GLY A 73 -13.38 10.19 -4.15
N ARG A 74 -12.43 9.35 -3.76
CA ARG A 74 -11.13 9.28 -4.47
C ARG A 74 -10.70 7.86 -4.86
N TRP A 75 -11.56 6.88 -4.72
CA TRP A 75 -11.18 5.48 -4.93
C TRP A 75 -10.54 5.23 -6.32
N ASN A 76 -10.93 5.99 -7.37
CA ASN A 76 -10.36 5.87 -8.72
C ASN A 76 -8.85 6.14 -8.74
N THR A 77 -8.34 6.98 -7.85
CA THR A 77 -6.92 7.30 -7.77
C THR A 77 -6.07 6.11 -7.32
N LEU A 78 -6.69 5.14 -6.65
CA LEU A 78 -6.03 3.91 -6.24
C LEU A 78 -5.81 2.92 -7.40
N GLU A 79 -6.41 3.15 -8.57
CA GLU A 79 -6.22 2.31 -9.76
C GLU A 79 -4.98 2.69 -10.57
N ASP A 80 -4.23 3.71 -10.16
CA ASP A 80 -2.98 4.06 -10.82
C ASP A 80 -1.96 2.93 -10.69
N VAL A 81 -1.68 2.28 -11.82
CA VAL A 81 -0.63 1.27 -11.98
C VAL A 81 0.49 1.89 -12.80
N SER A 82 1.72 1.83 -12.31
CA SER A 82 2.86 2.41 -13.01
C SER A 82 3.33 1.60 -14.21
N TYR A 83 4.13 2.23 -15.08
CA TYR A 83 4.82 1.55 -16.18
C TYR A 83 5.67 0.38 -15.70
N THR A 84 6.27 0.49 -14.51
CA THR A 84 7.09 -0.55 -13.90
C THR A 84 6.31 -1.85 -13.66
N ARG A 85 4.98 -1.74 -13.53
CA ARG A 85 4.04 -2.85 -13.35
C ARG A 85 3.15 -3.11 -14.57
N GLY A 86 3.52 -2.56 -15.73
CA GLY A 86 2.75 -2.73 -16.96
C GLY A 86 1.51 -1.85 -17.06
N GLY A 87 1.36 -0.86 -16.21
CA GLY A 87 0.29 0.15 -16.28
C GLY A 87 0.66 1.36 -17.14
N TRP A 88 -0.08 2.44 -16.95
CA TRP A 88 0.00 3.65 -17.80
C TRP A 88 0.45 4.90 -17.03
N CYS A 89 0.71 4.77 -15.74
CA CYS A 89 1.09 5.87 -14.90
C CYS A 89 2.59 5.91 -14.69
N LYS A 90 3.14 7.12 -14.48
CA LYS A 90 4.55 7.30 -14.15
C LYS A 90 4.86 6.71 -12.76
N VAL A 91 3.92 6.86 -11.83
CA VAL A 91 4.00 6.38 -10.45
C VAL A 91 2.71 5.65 -10.10
N GLY A 92 2.81 4.54 -9.40
CA GLY A 92 1.67 3.79 -8.88
C GLY A 92 1.05 4.44 -7.64
N SER A 93 -0.19 4.10 -7.36
CA SER A 93 -0.86 4.47 -6.11
C SER A 93 -0.24 3.76 -4.91
N CYS A 94 -0.64 4.16 -3.69
CA CYS A 94 -0.16 3.51 -2.46
C CYS A 94 -0.49 2.01 -2.34
N VAL A 95 -1.32 1.47 -3.26
CA VAL A 95 -1.67 0.04 -3.35
C VAL A 95 -1.11 -0.65 -4.59
N TRP A 96 -0.55 0.09 -5.55
CA TRP A 96 -0.03 -0.45 -6.82
C TRP A 96 1.40 -0.01 -7.16
N ALA A 97 2.03 0.82 -6.35
CA ALA A 97 3.40 1.24 -6.59
C ALA A 97 4.39 0.05 -6.55
N ASP A 98 5.50 0.20 -7.23
CA ASP A 98 6.59 -0.77 -7.20
C ASP A 98 7.75 -0.20 -6.38
N ILE A 99 8.46 -1.03 -5.63
CA ILE A 99 9.59 -0.58 -4.82
C ILE A 99 10.68 0.11 -5.66
N ARG A 100 10.83 -0.27 -6.92
CA ARG A 100 11.81 0.33 -7.85
C ARG A 100 11.50 1.81 -8.13
N GLU A 101 10.26 2.24 -7.95
CA GLU A 101 9.86 3.64 -8.08
C GLU A 101 10.48 4.54 -7.00
N SER A 102 10.86 3.96 -5.84
CA SER A 102 11.52 4.69 -4.75
C SER A 102 12.87 5.31 -5.12
N VAL A 103 13.49 4.84 -6.19
CA VAL A 103 14.77 5.37 -6.67
C VAL A 103 14.61 6.75 -7.35
N GLN A 104 13.46 7.00 -7.96
CA GLN A 104 13.21 8.19 -8.79
C GLN A 104 12.15 9.12 -8.22
N ASN A 105 11.42 8.69 -7.18
CA ASN A 105 10.32 9.45 -6.61
C ASN A 105 10.55 9.79 -5.15
N GLU A 106 10.12 10.99 -4.78
CA GLU A 106 10.23 11.48 -3.41
C GLU A 106 9.24 10.79 -2.48
N LEU A 107 9.69 10.51 -1.27
CA LEU A 107 8.89 10.00 -0.16
C LEU A 107 8.51 11.13 0.79
N PRO A 108 7.36 11.06 1.49
CA PRO A 108 6.99 12.03 2.51
C PRO A 108 8.09 12.19 3.56
N VAL A 109 8.59 13.42 3.71
CA VAL A 109 9.78 13.71 4.55
C VAL A 109 9.50 13.66 6.05
N MET A 110 8.22 13.74 6.45
CA MET A 110 7.81 13.72 7.85
C MET A 110 8.03 12.34 8.51
N PHE A 111 8.13 11.27 7.72
CA PHE A 111 8.42 9.95 8.22
C PHE A 111 9.89 9.61 8.09
N LYS A 112 10.44 8.93 9.10
CA LYS A 112 11.80 8.42 9.08
C LYS A 112 11.96 7.36 7.98
N LYS A 113 11.00 6.43 7.91
CA LYS A 113 11.05 5.31 6.95
C LYS A 113 9.63 4.84 6.60
N GLN A 114 9.42 4.43 5.36
CA GLN A 114 8.23 3.67 4.98
C GLN A 114 8.50 2.15 5.02
N ILE A 115 7.54 1.41 5.53
CA ILE A 115 7.53 -0.07 5.53
C ILE A 115 6.44 -0.53 4.59
N VAL A 116 6.81 -1.30 3.57
CA VAL A 116 5.92 -1.70 2.48
C VAL A 116 6.07 -3.19 2.12
N GLY A 117 5.11 -3.69 1.37
CA GLY A 117 5.13 -5.00 0.74
C GLY A 117 4.89 -4.90 -0.76
N HIS A 118 3.94 -5.71 -1.29
CA HIS A 118 3.42 -5.71 -2.65
C HIS A 118 4.42 -6.08 -3.76
N THR A 119 5.64 -5.58 -3.71
CA THR A 119 6.70 -6.00 -4.64
C THR A 119 7.40 -7.21 -4.06
N GLN A 120 7.01 -8.41 -4.52
CA GLN A 120 7.61 -9.64 -4.03
C GLN A 120 9.12 -9.67 -4.35
N MET A 121 9.92 -9.82 -3.31
CA MET A 121 11.36 -9.99 -3.39
C MET A 121 11.71 -11.48 -3.36
N GLU A 122 12.78 -11.90 -4.03
CA GLU A 122 13.11 -13.33 -4.15
C GLU A 122 13.55 -13.96 -2.81
N SER A 123 14.48 -13.35 -2.11
CA SER A 123 15.09 -13.98 -0.92
C SER A 123 15.41 -13.04 0.23
N LYS A 124 15.61 -11.76 -0.05
CA LYS A 124 15.99 -10.75 0.93
C LYS A 124 15.13 -9.51 0.80
N PRO A 125 14.76 -8.85 1.90
CA PRO A 125 14.06 -7.58 1.87
C PRO A 125 14.93 -6.51 1.20
N TYR A 126 14.29 -5.55 0.54
CA TYR A 126 14.94 -4.33 0.06
C TYR A 126 14.84 -3.28 1.17
N ILE A 127 15.98 -2.88 1.72
CA ILE A 127 16.04 -1.93 2.83
C ILE A 127 16.99 -0.79 2.50
N THR A 128 16.48 0.44 2.63
CA THR A 128 17.26 1.69 2.55
C THR A 128 17.05 2.51 3.82
N SER A 129 17.67 3.68 3.90
CA SER A 129 17.42 4.61 5.01
C SER A 129 15.99 5.15 5.05
N ARG A 130 15.25 5.15 3.92
CA ARG A 130 13.95 5.80 3.78
C ARG A 130 12.77 4.85 3.51
N ILE A 131 13.03 3.65 3.00
CA ILE A 131 12.00 2.68 2.68
C ILE A 131 12.52 1.26 2.86
N ALA A 132 11.66 0.38 3.35
CA ALA A 132 11.90 -1.06 3.44
C ALA A 132 10.73 -1.83 2.83
N CYS A 133 11.02 -2.65 1.80
CA CYS A 133 10.06 -3.62 1.26
C CYS A 133 10.35 -4.99 1.86
N LEU A 134 9.39 -5.51 2.64
CA LEU A 134 9.54 -6.75 3.41
C LEU A 134 8.79 -7.94 2.81
N ASP A 135 8.33 -7.85 1.55
CA ASP A 135 7.57 -8.92 0.89
C ASP A 135 8.48 -10.07 0.40
N VAL A 136 8.98 -10.86 1.35
CA VAL A 136 9.82 -12.05 1.12
C VAL A 136 9.23 -13.32 1.74
N ARG A 137 7.92 -13.32 2.08
CA ARG A 137 7.22 -14.45 2.74
C ARG A 137 7.84 -14.86 4.08
N LYS A 138 8.34 -13.90 4.83
CA LYS A 138 8.94 -14.04 6.15
C LYS A 138 8.32 -13.03 7.11
N CYS A 139 8.50 -13.25 8.41
CA CYS A 139 8.09 -12.31 9.44
C CYS A 139 9.26 -11.45 9.89
N PHE A 140 8.99 -10.18 10.20
CA PHE A 140 9.99 -9.22 10.66
C PHE A 140 9.49 -8.46 11.88
N ILE A 141 10.41 -8.09 12.76
CA ILE A 141 10.19 -7.11 13.83
C ILE A 141 10.95 -5.84 13.46
N LEU A 142 10.26 -4.71 13.51
CA LEU A 142 10.86 -3.39 13.48
C LEU A 142 11.01 -2.90 14.92
N ASP A 143 12.22 -2.63 15.34
CA ASP A 143 12.52 -1.87 16.55
C ASP A 143 12.53 -0.37 16.19
N THR A 144 11.55 0.39 16.72
CA THR A 144 11.40 1.81 16.39
C THR A 144 12.40 2.70 17.11
N GLU A 145 13.04 2.23 18.17
CA GLU A 145 14.08 2.96 18.89
C GLU A 145 15.43 2.86 18.16
N THR A 146 15.81 1.63 17.76
CA THR A 146 17.11 1.37 17.11
C THR A 146 17.08 1.47 15.59
N ASP A 147 15.89 1.48 14.94
CA ASP A 147 15.68 1.40 13.50
C ASP A 147 16.10 0.06 12.88
N GLU A 148 16.20 -0.97 13.70
CA GLU A 148 16.56 -2.31 13.24
C GLU A 148 15.34 -3.08 12.76
N ILE A 149 15.51 -3.79 11.62
CA ILE A 149 14.50 -4.69 11.07
C ILE A 149 15.11 -6.10 11.11
N ASN A 150 14.58 -6.93 11.99
CA ASN A 150 15.09 -8.27 12.25
C ASN A 150 14.09 -9.33 11.78
N GLU A 151 14.59 -10.36 11.06
CA GLU A 151 13.80 -11.53 10.70
C GLU A 151 13.51 -12.39 11.95
N ILE A 152 12.25 -12.83 12.06
CA ILE A 152 11.85 -13.79 13.08
C ILE A 152 11.95 -15.19 12.47
N SER A 153 12.72 -16.04 13.10
CA SER A 153 12.86 -17.46 12.75
C SER A 153 11.71 -18.29 13.29
#